data_824d72665af8abf7f3acbc670ff66c37
#
_entry.id   824d72665af8abf7f3acbc670ff66c37
#
_cell.length_a   1.000
_cell.length_b   1.000
_cell.length_c   1.000
_cell.angle_alpha   90.00
_cell.angle_beta   90.00
_cell.angle_gamma   90.00
#
_symmetry.space_group_name_H-M   'P 1'
#
loop_
_entity.id
_entity.type
_entity.pdbx_description
1 polymer ?
#
loop_
_entity_poly.entity_id
_entity_poly.type
_entity_poly.pdbx_seq_one_letter_code
_entity_poly.pdbx_strand_id
1 'polypeptide(L)'
;MLTATYRLQVHKDFPLARVREIVPYLNALGISHLYLSPLLAARPGSTHGYDVVDPTRLNPEVGTEDELRALAAELHDAGMGLILDIVPNHMGIGPENPFWENVLTHGRQSRYARWFDIDWDAHPKRRGKVVLPALGDELAAVLDKGELRLDISESGGVRLKYYDDTYPLDPATVPPELQLVQFDPGAKQAAEEWVRGEEGKARLRALLDRQHYVLAFWRCAPSDINYRRFFDVNDLAGLRMADPAVFDETHAKVLEWVSDEIIDGLRIDHVDGLRDPLGYLVRLRAEVQR
;
A
#
# COMPACT_ATOMS: atom_id res chain seq x y z
N MET A 1 -26.16 6.33 -21.40
CA MET A 1 -25.08 6.62 -22.41
C MET A 1 -24.12 7.67 -21.84
N LEU A 2 -22.82 7.44 -21.89
CA LEU A 2 -21.80 8.39 -21.40
C LEU A 2 -21.70 9.59 -22.35
N THR A 3 -22.05 10.78 -21.88
CA THR A 3 -22.00 12.03 -22.68
C THR A 3 -21.17 13.12 -22.00
N ALA A 4 -21.26 13.24 -20.67
CA ALA A 4 -20.51 14.20 -19.88
C ALA A 4 -20.16 13.62 -18.51
N THR A 5 -18.95 13.85 -18.04
CA THR A 5 -18.49 13.42 -16.73
C THR A 5 -18.12 14.61 -15.86
N TYR A 6 -18.33 14.49 -14.56
CA TYR A 6 -17.81 15.45 -13.57
C TYR A 6 -16.95 14.70 -12.58
N ARG A 7 -15.66 15.08 -12.50
CA ARG A 7 -14.73 14.42 -11.58
C ARG A 7 -14.77 15.05 -10.19
N LEU A 8 -14.93 14.21 -9.18
CA LEU A 8 -14.77 14.58 -7.78
C LEU A 8 -13.61 13.82 -7.14
N GLN A 9 -12.83 14.52 -6.35
CA GLN A 9 -11.79 13.92 -5.53
C GLN A 9 -12.34 13.70 -4.13
N VAL A 10 -12.44 12.44 -3.73
CA VAL A 10 -13.02 12.03 -2.44
C VAL A 10 -11.90 11.79 -1.44
N HIS A 11 -12.05 12.35 -0.26
CA HIS A 11 -11.12 12.21 0.86
C HIS A 11 -11.85 12.50 2.18
N LYS A 12 -11.19 12.40 3.32
CA LYS A 12 -11.80 12.56 4.65
C LYS A 12 -12.59 13.88 4.85
N ASP A 13 -12.14 14.96 4.22
CA ASP A 13 -12.81 16.28 4.33
C ASP A 13 -13.89 16.48 3.26
N PHE A 14 -13.97 15.58 2.27
CA PHE A 14 -15.01 15.53 1.25
C PHE A 14 -15.42 14.06 1.01
N PRO A 15 -16.07 13.41 1.99
CA PRO A 15 -16.46 12.00 1.91
C PRO A 15 -17.70 11.76 1.06
N LEU A 16 -18.11 10.49 0.87
CA LEU A 16 -19.27 10.09 0.08
C LEU A 16 -20.57 10.81 0.49
N ALA A 17 -20.76 11.05 1.78
CA ALA A 17 -21.92 11.82 2.28
C ALA A 17 -21.99 13.23 1.66
N ARG A 18 -20.85 13.89 1.50
CA ARG A 18 -20.79 15.23 0.87
C ARG A 18 -20.99 15.16 -0.65
N VAL A 19 -20.54 14.08 -1.28
CA VAL A 19 -20.79 13.83 -2.71
C VAL A 19 -22.29 13.71 -2.98
N ARG A 20 -23.05 13.02 -2.12
CA ARG A 20 -24.51 12.89 -2.24
C ARG A 20 -25.23 14.22 -2.22
N GLU A 21 -24.80 15.17 -1.39
CA GLU A 21 -25.43 16.50 -1.32
C GLU A 21 -25.41 17.28 -2.64
N ILE A 22 -24.46 16.99 -3.54
CA ILE A 22 -24.31 17.70 -4.81
C ILE A 22 -24.88 16.95 -6.02
N VAL A 23 -25.42 15.74 -5.84
CA VAL A 23 -26.05 14.96 -6.95
C VAL A 23 -27.15 15.79 -7.67
N PRO A 24 -28.07 16.49 -6.95
CA PRO A 24 -29.09 17.30 -7.65
C PRO A 24 -28.49 18.42 -8.50
N TYR A 25 -27.38 19.03 -8.05
CA TYR A 25 -26.69 20.07 -8.83
C TYR A 25 -26.05 19.45 -10.09
N LEU A 26 -25.39 18.31 -9.99
CA LEU A 26 -24.75 17.63 -11.12
C LEU A 26 -25.78 17.20 -12.16
N ASN A 27 -26.92 16.69 -11.72
CA ASN A 27 -28.04 16.35 -12.61
C ASN A 27 -28.58 17.59 -13.35
N ALA A 28 -28.82 18.70 -12.62
CA ALA A 28 -29.25 19.97 -13.24
C ALA A 28 -28.23 20.55 -14.22
N LEU A 29 -26.93 20.27 -14.00
CA LEU A 29 -25.84 20.66 -14.91
C LEU A 29 -25.81 19.78 -16.19
N GLY A 30 -26.55 18.67 -16.24
CA GLY A 30 -26.60 17.77 -17.37
C GLY A 30 -25.45 16.75 -17.40
N ILE A 31 -24.84 16.45 -16.25
CA ILE A 31 -23.81 15.42 -16.12
C ILE A 31 -24.47 14.04 -16.27
N SER A 32 -23.93 13.20 -17.16
CA SER A 32 -24.41 11.84 -17.34
C SER A 32 -23.77 10.82 -16.40
N HIS A 33 -22.54 11.07 -15.97
CA HIS A 33 -21.81 10.18 -15.06
C HIS A 33 -20.95 10.99 -14.09
N LEU A 34 -21.07 10.66 -12.82
CA LEU A 34 -20.11 11.08 -11.81
C LEU A 34 -18.84 10.23 -11.94
N TYR A 35 -17.67 10.87 -11.91
CA TYR A 35 -16.38 10.21 -11.91
C TYR A 35 -15.68 10.45 -10.57
N LEU A 36 -15.45 9.40 -9.78
CA LEU A 36 -14.78 9.48 -8.49
C LEU A 36 -13.30 9.10 -8.57
N SER A 37 -12.48 9.79 -7.77
CA SER A 37 -11.12 9.34 -7.45
C SER A 37 -11.15 7.95 -6.78
N PRO A 38 -9.99 7.25 -6.65
CA PRO A 38 -9.96 5.92 -6.06
C PRO A 38 -10.63 5.84 -4.69
N LEU A 39 -11.41 4.79 -4.47
CA LEU A 39 -12.18 4.56 -3.23
C LEU A 39 -11.62 3.43 -2.36
N LEU A 40 -10.67 2.62 -2.87
CA LEU A 40 -10.04 1.57 -2.07
C LEU A 40 -9.19 2.16 -0.95
N ALA A 41 -8.99 1.40 0.13
CA ALA A 41 -8.28 1.89 1.30
C ALA A 41 -6.88 2.37 0.94
N ALA A 42 -6.66 3.67 1.09
CA ALA A 42 -5.42 4.39 0.84
C ALA A 42 -4.66 4.65 2.15
N ARG A 43 -3.49 5.24 2.06
CA ARG A 43 -2.75 5.69 3.27
C ARG A 43 -3.62 6.61 4.11
N PRO A 44 -3.55 6.51 5.45
CA PRO A 44 -4.26 7.42 6.35
C PRO A 44 -3.96 8.89 6.01
N GLY A 45 -5.03 9.69 5.88
CA GLY A 45 -4.92 11.10 5.51
C GLY A 45 -4.65 11.37 4.03
N SER A 46 -4.65 10.36 3.16
CA SER A 46 -4.54 10.55 1.71
C SER A 46 -5.64 11.48 1.21
N THR A 47 -5.26 12.51 0.46
CA THR A 47 -6.20 13.50 -0.11
C THR A 47 -6.60 13.14 -1.55
N HIS A 48 -6.11 12.03 -2.09
CA HIS A 48 -6.29 11.67 -3.51
C HIS A 48 -6.63 10.20 -3.77
N GLY A 49 -6.27 9.26 -2.85
CA GLY A 49 -6.58 7.84 -2.96
C GLY A 49 -5.71 7.00 -3.91
N TYR A 50 -4.70 7.60 -4.58
CA TYR A 50 -3.82 6.85 -5.52
C TYR A 50 -2.72 6.06 -4.83
N ASP A 51 -2.55 6.20 -3.53
CA ASP A 51 -1.61 5.47 -2.68
C ASP A 51 -2.32 4.33 -1.91
N VAL A 52 -3.05 3.50 -2.67
CA VAL A 52 -3.79 2.35 -2.12
C VAL A 52 -2.86 1.46 -1.30
N VAL A 53 -3.28 1.10 -0.09
CA VAL A 53 -2.56 0.18 0.82
C VAL A 53 -3.31 -1.12 1.04
N ASP A 54 -4.64 -1.14 0.78
CA ASP A 54 -5.46 -2.34 0.87
C ASP A 54 -6.53 -2.36 -0.23
N PRO A 55 -6.36 -3.19 -1.28
CA PRO A 55 -7.30 -3.25 -2.39
C PRO A 55 -8.54 -4.10 -2.10
N THR A 56 -8.68 -4.65 -0.90
CA THR A 56 -9.77 -5.59 -0.54
C THR A 56 -10.96 -4.92 0.11
N ARG A 57 -10.89 -3.61 0.37
CA ARG A 57 -11.94 -2.88 1.07
C ARG A 57 -12.03 -1.41 0.69
N LEU A 58 -13.21 -0.83 0.92
CA LEU A 58 -13.44 0.60 0.83
C LEU A 58 -12.56 1.35 1.85
N ASN A 59 -12.09 2.54 1.48
CA ASN A 59 -11.38 3.44 2.38
C ASN A 59 -12.33 3.96 3.48
N PRO A 60 -12.10 3.65 4.76
CA PRO A 60 -12.99 4.08 5.84
C PRO A 60 -13.01 5.60 6.05
N GLU A 61 -12.00 6.33 5.55
CA GLU A 61 -11.97 7.80 5.63
C GLU A 61 -12.90 8.47 4.62
N VAL A 62 -13.32 7.76 3.56
CA VAL A 62 -14.23 8.32 2.56
C VAL A 62 -15.69 7.91 2.78
N GLY A 63 -15.96 6.87 3.56
CA GLY A 63 -17.31 6.43 3.88
C GLY A 63 -17.43 4.92 4.10
N THR A 64 -18.68 4.44 4.08
CA THR A 64 -19.06 3.05 4.25
C THR A 64 -19.59 2.44 2.96
N GLU A 65 -19.66 1.09 2.89
CA GLU A 65 -20.27 0.37 1.77
C GLU A 65 -21.75 0.78 1.58
N ASP A 66 -22.49 1.00 2.66
CA ASP A 66 -23.89 1.44 2.60
C ASP A 66 -24.01 2.85 2.01
N GLU A 67 -23.09 3.75 2.33
CA GLU A 67 -23.05 5.09 1.74
C GLU A 67 -22.72 5.07 0.26
N LEU A 68 -21.80 4.18 -0.17
CA LEU A 68 -21.48 3.98 -1.58
C LEU A 68 -22.71 3.42 -2.35
N ARG A 69 -23.41 2.42 -1.80
CA ARG A 69 -24.64 1.88 -2.38
C ARG A 69 -25.73 2.93 -2.47
N ALA A 70 -25.90 3.74 -1.42
CA ALA A 70 -26.89 4.82 -1.41
C ALA A 70 -26.57 5.88 -2.45
N LEU A 71 -25.27 6.27 -2.63
CA LEU A 71 -24.86 7.20 -3.68
C LEU A 71 -25.17 6.64 -5.08
N ALA A 72 -24.85 5.36 -5.35
CA ALA A 72 -25.14 4.71 -6.62
C ALA A 72 -26.64 4.73 -6.93
N ALA A 73 -27.49 4.36 -5.95
CA ALA A 73 -28.94 4.39 -6.11
C ALA A 73 -29.47 5.81 -6.43
N GLU A 74 -29.00 6.84 -5.71
CA GLU A 74 -29.39 8.24 -5.97
C GLU A 74 -28.94 8.71 -7.36
N LEU A 75 -27.76 8.30 -7.82
CA LEU A 75 -27.31 8.60 -9.18
C LEU A 75 -28.19 7.91 -10.24
N HIS A 76 -28.49 6.64 -10.06
CA HIS A 76 -29.33 5.87 -10.98
C HIS A 76 -30.76 6.43 -11.03
N ASP A 77 -31.34 6.80 -9.90
CA ASP A 77 -32.65 7.46 -9.83
C ASP A 77 -32.66 8.82 -10.58
N ALA A 78 -31.52 9.50 -10.59
CA ALA A 78 -31.32 10.73 -11.37
C ALA A 78 -30.96 10.50 -12.85
N GLY A 79 -30.90 9.24 -13.30
CA GLY A 79 -30.49 8.87 -14.66
C GLY A 79 -28.99 9.05 -14.95
N MET A 80 -28.18 9.10 -13.90
CA MET A 80 -26.72 9.23 -13.94
C MET A 80 -26.05 7.89 -13.63
N GLY A 81 -24.82 7.69 -14.13
CA GLY A 81 -23.97 6.55 -13.75
C GLY A 81 -22.78 6.98 -12.91
N LEU A 82 -22.05 5.99 -12.39
CA LEU A 82 -20.87 6.15 -11.57
C LEU A 82 -19.64 5.52 -12.22
N ILE A 83 -18.60 6.33 -12.46
CA ILE A 83 -17.29 5.88 -12.94
C ILE A 83 -16.31 5.93 -11.77
N LEU A 84 -15.61 4.83 -11.54
CA LEU A 84 -14.58 4.72 -10.50
C LEU A 84 -13.18 4.76 -11.10
N ASP A 85 -12.29 5.53 -10.49
CA ASP A 85 -10.85 5.46 -10.76
C ASP A 85 -10.24 4.27 -10.02
N ILE A 86 -9.44 3.47 -10.70
CA ILE A 86 -8.70 2.33 -10.11
C ILE A 86 -7.22 2.42 -10.42
N VAL A 87 -6.39 1.91 -9.52
CA VAL A 87 -4.92 2.03 -9.55
C VAL A 87 -4.28 0.64 -9.63
N PRO A 88 -4.24 -0.01 -10.81
CA PRO A 88 -3.67 -1.35 -10.92
C PRO A 88 -2.14 -1.39 -10.93
N ASN A 89 -1.48 -0.28 -11.23
CA ASN A 89 -0.04 -0.27 -11.49
C ASN A 89 0.82 -0.39 -10.22
N HIS A 90 0.37 0.15 -9.10
CA HIS A 90 1.17 0.26 -7.87
C HIS A 90 0.31 0.31 -6.61
N MET A 91 0.96 0.13 -5.47
CA MET A 91 0.40 0.38 -4.14
C MET A 91 1.35 1.24 -3.32
N GLY A 92 0.78 1.99 -2.37
CA GLY A 92 1.55 2.62 -1.30
C GLY A 92 2.22 1.55 -0.43
N ILE A 93 3.50 1.74 -0.10
CA ILE A 93 4.25 0.85 0.80
C ILE A 93 4.55 1.60 2.10
N GLY A 94 4.57 0.85 3.19
CA GLY A 94 4.74 1.39 4.53
C GLY A 94 4.06 0.49 5.56
N PRO A 95 4.07 0.86 6.83
CA PRO A 95 3.46 0.06 7.90
C PRO A 95 1.93 -0.06 7.77
N GLU A 96 1.28 0.79 7.00
CA GLU A 96 -0.16 0.76 6.74
C GLU A 96 -0.56 -0.29 5.70
N ASN A 97 0.42 -0.79 4.90
CA ASN A 97 0.17 -1.82 3.89
C ASN A 97 0.50 -3.21 4.46
N PRO A 98 -0.51 -4.01 4.86
CA PRO A 98 -0.29 -5.31 5.50
C PRO A 98 0.34 -6.34 4.54
N PHE A 99 0.16 -6.19 3.24
CA PHE A 99 0.73 -7.06 2.23
C PHE A 99 2.23 -6.82 2.07
N TRP A 100 2.64 -5.54 2.04
CA TRP A 100 4.05 -5.16 2.02
C TRP A 100 4.76 -5.52 3.33
N GLU A 101 4.13 -5.24 4.47
CA GLU A 101 4.61 -5.66 5.79
C GLU A 101 4.88 -7.17 5.84
N ASN A 102 3.96 -7.98 5.31
CA ASN A 102 4.16 -9.42 5.22
C ASN A 102 5.34 -9.81 4.32
N VAL A 103 5.56 -9.08 3.21
CA VAL A 103 6.72 -9.28 2.35
C VAL A 103 8.02 -8.94 3.07
N LEU A 104 8.08 -7.84 3.81
CA LEU A 104 9.26 -7.47 4.59
C LEU A 104 9.54 -8.46 5.74
N THR A 105 8.48 -9.01 6.35
CA THR A 105 8.58 -9.97 7.44
C THR A 105 9.07 -11.35 6.97
N HIS A 106 8.58 -11.85 5.82
CA HIS A 106 8.78 -13.24 5.39
C HIS A 106 9.59 -13.37 4.09
N GLY A 107 9.98 -12.25 3.46
CA GLY A 107 10.75 -12.26 2.21
C GLY A 107 10.04 -13.02 1.08
N ARG A 108 10.80 -13.82 0.34
CA ARG A 108 10.27 -14.67 -0.75
C ARG A 108 9.21 -15.69 -0.31
N GLN A 109 9.16 -16.03 0.98
CA GLN A 109 8.19 -17.01 1.52
C GLN A 109 6.83 -16.36 1.80
N SER A 110 6.73 -15.03 1.77
CA SER A 110 5.46 -14.33 1.85
C SER A 110 4.52 -14.77 0.72
N ARG A 111 3.25 -15.07 1.06
CA ARG A 111 2.21 -15.32 0.04
C ARG A 111 2.02 -14.13 -0.91
N TYR A 112 2.38 -12.93 -0.45
CA TYR A 112 2.28 -11.67 -1.19
C TYR A 112 3.58 -11.26 -1.92
N ALA A 113 4.66 -12.06 -1.82
CA ALA A 113 5.91 -11.79 -2.54
C ALA A 113 5.71 -11.74 -4.07
N ARG A 114 4.70 -12.42 -4.59
CA ARG A 114 4.31 -12.40 -6.00
C ARG A 114 3.52 -11.14 -6.43
N TRP A 115 2.91 -10.42 -5.46
CA TRP A 115 2.11 -9.23 -5.76
C TRP A 115 2.97 -8.09 -6.28
N PHE A 116 4.12 -7.88 -5.66
CA PHE A 116 5.02 -6.78 -5.97
C PHE A 116 6.06 -7.20 -7.01
N ASP A 117 6.38 -6.27 -7.90
CA ASP A 117 7.36 -6.48 -8.97
C ASP A 117 8.77 -6.27 -8.43
N ILE A 118 9.24 -7.25 -7.62
CA ILE A 118 10.54 -7.27 -6.95
C ILE A 118 11.50 -8.18 -7.72
N ASP A 119 12.68 -7.66 -8.08
CA ASP A 119 13.82 -8.45 -8.54
C ASP A 119 14.66 -8.90 -7.33
N TRP A 120 14.35 -10.09 -6.86
CA TRP A 120 15.00 -10.68 -5.70
C TRP A 120 16.48 -11.04 -5.90
N ASP A 121 16.95 -11.05 -7.14
CA ASP A 121 18.28 -11.46 -7.53
C ASP A 121 19.14 -10.32 -8.10
N ALA A 122 18.59 -9.11 -8.15
CA ALA A 122 19.25 -7.92 -8.70
C ALA A 122 20.65 -7.66 -8.13
N HIS A 123 20.86 -7.93 -6.86
CA HIS A 123 22.13 -7.66 -6.16
C HIS A 123 22.73 -8.94 -5.57
N PRO A 124 23.88 -9.42 -6.08
CA PRO A 124 24.51 -10.66 -5.59
C PRO A 124 24.77 -10.68 -4.08
N LYS A 125 25.16 -9.52 -3.48
CA LYS A 125 25.43 -9.37 -2.04
C LYS A 125 24.20 -9.19 -1.18
N ARG A 126 23.05 -8.86 -1.78
CA ARG A 126 21.77 -8.60 -1.11
C ARG A 126 20.67 -9.54 -1.63
N ARG A 127 21.08 -10.69 -2.16
CA ARG A 127 20.18 -11.66 -2.79
C ARG A 127 19.06 -12.07 -1.84
N GLY A 128 17.84 -12.07 -2.32
CA GLY A 128 16.65 -12.43 -1.54
C GLY A 128 16.17 -11.35 -0.58
N LYS A 129 16.68 -10.12 -0.68
CA LYS A 129 16.28 -8.99 0.17
C LYS A 129 15.66 -7.86 -0.66
N VAL A 130 14.75 -7.13 -0.05
CA VAL A 130 14.21 -5.87 -0.58
C VAL A 130 15.14 -4.73 -0.17
N VAL A 131 15.51 -3.85 -1.10
CA VAL A 131 16.33 -2.67 -0.80
C VAL A 131 15.44 -1.47 -0.54
N LEU A 132 15.46 -0.96 0.69
CA LEU A 132 14.67 0.19 1.14
C LEU A 132 15.59 1.41 1.31
N PRO A 133 15.51 2.42 0.44
CA PRO A 133 16.34 3.64 0.52
C PRO A 133 15.75 4.63 1.54
N ALA A 134 15.81 4.27 2.81
CA ALA A 134 15.13 4.98 3.89
C ALA A 134 16.07 5.79 4.79
N LEU A 135 17.37 5.47 4.80
CA LEU A 135 18.30 6.08 5.74
C LEU A 135 18.81 7.43 5.24
N GLY A 136 18.98 8.37 6.15
CA GLY A 136 19.60 9.69 5.88
C GLY A 136 21.10 9.65 5.65
N ASP A 137 21.77 8.52 5.99
CA ASP A 137 23.20 8.31 5.85
C ASP A 137 23.51 6.81 5.62
N GLU A 138 24.76 6.44 5.43
CA GLU A 138 25.17 5.04 5.39
C GLU A 138 24.82 4.31 6.70
N LEU A 139 24.43 3.04 6.60
CA LEU A 139 23.97 2.25 7.76
C LEU A 139 24.96 2.26 8.94
N ALA A 140 26.26 2.23 8.67
CA ALA A 140 27.27 2.28 9.71
C ALA A 140 27.20 3.60 10.51
N ALA A 141 27.10 4.73 9.80
CA ALA A 141 26.99 6.05 10.43
C ALA A 141 25.68 6.21 11.23
N VAL A 142 24.57 5.67 10.70
CA VAL A 142 23.26 5.68 11.38
C VAL A 142 23.30 4.86 12.67
N LEU A 143 23.96 3.69 12.66
CA LEU A 143 24.17 2.87 13.84
C LEU A 143 25.07 3.57 14.88
N ASP A 144 26.15 4.21 14.42
CA ASP A 144 27.08 4.94 15.31
C ASP A 144 26.40 6.09 16.03
N LYS A 145 25.49 6.79 15.32
CA LYS A 145 24.67 7.88 15.89
C LYS A 145 23.54 7.38 16.79
N GLY A 146 23.23 6.07 16.81
CA GLY A 146 22.11 5.51 17.58
C GLY A 146 20.73 5.92 17.08
N GLU A 147 20.61 6.22 15.79
CA GLU A 147 19.35 6.66 15.19
C GLU A 147 18.39 5.50 14.90
N LEU A 148 18.91 4.25 14.79
CA LEU A 148 18.10 3.04 14.71
C LEU A 148 17.86 2.49 16.12
N ARG A 149 16.60 2.17 16.41
CA ARG A 149 16.14 1.66 17.71
C ARG A 149 15.23 0.46 17.53
N LEU A 150 15.04 -0.29 18.59
CA LEU A 150 13.94 -1.25 18.67
C LEU A 150 12.78 -0.59 19.41
N ASP A 151 11.56 -0.83 18.92
CA ASP A 151 10.32 -0.40 19.53
C ASP A 151 9.41 -1.61 19.73
N ILE A 152 8.52 -1.52 20.70
CA ILE A 152 7.52 -2.55 20.99
C ILE A 152 6.17 -1.99 20.53
N SER A 153 5.55 -2.68 19.59
CA SER A 153 4.20 -2.31 19.14
C SER A 153 3.17 -2.55 20.25
N GLU A 154 2.02 -1.88 20.13
CA GLU A 154 0.90 -2.09 21.07
C GLU A 154 0.43 -3.55 21.11
N SER A 155 0.63 -4.33 20.06
CA SER A 155 0.35 -5.76 19.99
C SER A 155 1.45 -6.64 20.59
N GLY A 156 2.53 -6.05 21.14
CA GLY A 156 3.66 -6.77 21.75
C GLY A 156 4.75 -7.23 20.77
N GLY A 157 4.63 -6.91 19.49
CA GLY A 157 5.66 -7.24 18.48
C GLY A 157 6.85 -6.28 18.51
N VAL A 158 8.06 -6.82 18.37
CA VAL A 158 9.29 -6.02 18.25
C VAL A 158 9.40 -5.48 16.82
N ARG A 159 9.62 -4.19 16.69
CA ARG A 159 9.83 -3.51 15.41
C ARG A 159 11.15 -2.74 15.39
N LEU A 160 11.73 -2.60 14.24
CA LEU A 160 12.81 -1.64 14.04
C LEU A 160 12.21 -0.25 13.84
N LYS A 161 12.80 0.78 14.46
CA LYS A 161 12.36 2.17 14.34
C LYS A 161 13.51 3.05 13.88
N TYR A 162 13.23 3.88 12.88
CA TYR A 162 14.11 4.94 12.39
C TYR A 162 13.31 6.24 12.31
N TYR A 163 13.51 7.17 13.23
CA TYR A 163 12.67 8.36 13.45
C TYR A 163 11.20 7.99 13.60
N ASP A 164 10.34 8.40 12.66
CA ASP A 164 8.90 8.08 12.65
C ASP A 164 8.58 6.78 11.90
N ASP A 165 9.52 6.29 11.08
CA ASP A 165 9.34 5.07 10.29
C ASP A 165 9.56 3.81 11.14
N THR A 166 8.73 2.79 10.89
CA THR A 166 8.87 1.49 11.54
C THR A 166 8.92 0.37 10.51
N TYR A 167 9.72 -0.66 10.80
CA TYR A 167 9.89 -1.82 9.92
C TYR A 167 9.67 -3.11 10.72
N PRO A 168 9.00 -4.12 10.13
CA PRO A 168 8.78 -5.39 10.80
C PRO A 168 10.10 -6.16 10.89
N LEU A 169 10.21 -7.00 11.90
CA LEU A 169 11.28 -7.99 11.99
C LEU A 169 10.74 -9.39 11.69
N ASP A 170 11.57 -10.23 11.08
CA ASP A 170 11.27 -11.65 10.98
C ASP A 170 11.22 -12.24 12.41
N PRO A 171 10.07 -12.77 12.86
CA PRO A 171 9.90 -13.30 14.21
C PRO A 171 10.94 -14.38 14.59
N ALA A 172 11.41 -15.16 13.60
CA ALA A 172 12.44 -16.18 13.80
C ALA A 172 13.82 -15.58 14.12
N THR A 173 14.01 -14.29 13.89
CA THR A 173 15.28 -13.59 14.15
C THR A 173 15.29 -12.80 15.43
N VAL A 174 14.11 -12.51 16.01
CA VAL A 174 13.98 -11.75 17.24
C VAL A 174 14.57 -12.55 18.40
N PRO A 175 15.51 -11.96 19.18
CA PRO A 175 16.10 -12.64 20.33
C PRO A 175 15.05 -13.07 21.35
N PRO A 176 15.22 -14.25 21.99
CA PRO A 176 14.25 -14.76 22.97
C PRO A 176 13.92 -13.77 24.10
N GLU A 177 14.90 -13.00 24.56
CA GLU A 177 14.74 -11.98 25.60
C GLU A 177 13.85 -10.80 25.16
N LEU A 178 13.65 -10.62 23.85
CA LEU A 178 12.78 -9.61 23.28
C LEU A 178 11.46 -10.19 22.72
N GLN A 179 11.28 -11.51 22.75
CA GLN A 179 10.05 -12.18 22.33
C GLN A 179 8.98 -12.02 23.41
N LEU A 180 8.19 -10.97 23.28
CA LEU A 180 7.14 -10.66 24.26
C LEU A 180 5.79 -11.16 23.74
N VAL A 181 5.06 -11.87 24.57
CA VAL A 181 3.74 -12.40 24.26
C VAL A 181 2.65 -11.34 24.52
N GLN A 182 2.92 -10.39 25.42
CA GLN A 182 2.00 -9.31 25.80
C GLN A 182 2.80 -8.03 26.07
N PHE A 183 2.15 -6.89 25.95
CA PHE A 183 2.75 -5.60 26.28
C PHE A 183 3.11 -5.55 27.78
N ASP A 184 4.40 -5.44 28.05
CA ASP A 184 4.96 -5.21 29.37
C ASP A 184 5.64 -3.83 29.37
N PRO A 185 5.34 -2.94 30.32
CA PRO A 185 6.04 -1.65 30.46
C PRO A 185 7.57 -1.77 30.55
N GLY A 186 8.07 -2.88 31.09
CA GLY A 186 9.51 -3.20 31.12
C GLY A 186 10.11 -3.60 29.77
N ALA A 187 9.30 -4.05 28.84
CA ALA A 187 9.74 -4.52 27.53
C ALA A 187 10.40 -3.43 26.68
N LYS A 188 9.88 -2.23 26.72
CA LYS A 188 10.45 -1.07 26.01
C LYS A 188 11.84 -0.72 26.54
N GLN A 189 11.99 -0.72 27.87
CA GLN A 189 13.29 -0.49 28.51
C GLN A 189 14.28 -1.61 28.13
N ALA A 190 13.85 -2.87 28.14
CA ALA A 190 14.69 -4.00 27.74
C ALA A 190 15.16 -3.87 26.27
N ALA A 191 14.28 -3.43 25.36
CA ALA A 191 14.62 -3.19 23.97
C ALA A 191 15.64 -2.05 23.82
N GLU A 192 15.50 -0.95 24.57
CA GLU A 192 16.46 0.15 24.60
C GLU A 192 17.84 -0.28 25.18
N GLU A 193 17.84 -1.08 26.23
CA GLU A 193 19.07 -1.61 26.82
C GLU A 193 19.78 -2.59 25.88
N TRP A 194 19.00 -3.39 25.13
CA TRP A 194 19.54 -4.38 24.21
C TRP A 194 20.39 -3.76 23.08
N VAL A 195 20.06 -2.57 22.62
CA VAL A 195 20.81 -1.84 21.57
C VAL A 195 21.90 -0.91 22.12
N ARG A 196 22.08 -0.83 23.44
CA ARG A 196 22.98 0.15 24.07
C ARG A 196 24.44 -0.24 23.95
N GLY A 197 25.30 0.76 23.69
CA GLY A 197 26.75 0.62 23.64
C GLY A 197 27.25 -0.13 22.41
N GLU A 198 28.54 -0.36 22.31
CA GLU A 198 29.17 -0.98 21.14
C GLU A 198 28.69 -2.43 20.90
N GLU A 199 28.51 -3.20 21.97
CA GLU A 199 27.93 -4.54 21.84
C GLU A 199 26.48 -4.52 21.38
N GLY A 200 25.68 -3.56 21.83
CA GLY A 200 24.30 -3.37 21.38
C GLY A 200 24.23 -3.01 19.90
N LYS A 201 25.10 -2.11 19.41
CA LYS A 201 25.22 -1.79 17.98
C LYS A 201 25.59 -3.02 17.14
N ALA A 202 26.55 -3.82 17.63
CA ALA A 202 26.96 -5.05 16.94
C ALA A 202 25.83 -6.07 16.88
N ARG A 203 25.06 -6.25 17.98
CA ARG A 203 23.84 -7.11 18.00
C ARG A 203 22.78 -6.61 17.05
N LEU A 204 22.50 -5.30 17.04
CA LEU A 204 21.53 -4.69 16.12
C LEU A 204 21.95 -4.88 14.67
N ARG A 205 23.25 -4.69 14.34
CA ARG A 205 23.79 -4.96 13.02
C ARG A 205 23.55 -6.41 12.59
N ALA A 206 23.87 -7.37 13.47
CA ALA A 206 23.67 -8.78 13.20
C ALA A 206 22.18 -9.15 13.05
N LEU A 207 21.28 -8.48 13.78
CA LEU A 207 19.84 -8.64 13.63
C LEU A 207 19.37 -8.13 12.26
N LEU A 208 19.84 -6.94 11.83
CA LEU A 208 19.52 -6.35 10.52
C LEU A 208 20.01 -7.22 9.36
N ASP A 209 21.20 -7.80 9.48
CA ASP A 209 21.76 -8.69 8.46
C ASP A 209 20.92 -9.96 8.23
N ARG A 210 20.04 -10.31 9.17
CA ARG A 210 19.13 -11.47 9.09
C ARG A 210 17.76 -11.13 8.51
N GLN A 211 17.43 -9.84 8.33
CA GLN A 211 16.12 -9.44 7.80
C GLN A 211 16.00 -9.71 6.29
N HIS A 212 14.79 -9.77 5.79
CA HIS A 212 14.46 -9.95 4.37
C HIS A 212 14.53 -8.64 3.56
N TYR A 213 14.97 -7.58 4.20
CA TYR A 213 15.21 -6.27 3.56
C TYR A 213 16.54 -5.68 4.03
N VAL A 214 16.97 -4.63 3.34
CA VAL A 214 18.14 -3.83 3.69
C VAL A 214 17.71 -2.38 3.76
N LEU A 215 17.91 -1.73 4.90
CA LEU A 215 17.82 -0.28 4.98
C LEU A 215 19.10 0.33 4.38
N ALA A 216 18.93 1.15 3.38
CA ALA A 216 20.03 1.75 2.63
C ALA A 216 19.94 3.28 2.64
N PHE A 217 21.07 3.93 2.39
CA PHE A 217 21.13 5.38 2.25
C PHE A 217 20.23 5.84 1.09
N TRP A 218 19.38 6.83 1.30
CA TRP A 218 18.35 7.24 0.35
C TRP A 218 18.90 7.57 -1.04
N ARG A 219 20.16 8.02 -1.12
CA ARG A 219 20.81 8.36 -2.40
C ARG A 219 21.13 7.16 -3.28
N CYS A 220 21.06 5.94 -2.76
CA CYS A 220 21.23 4.75 -3.56
C CYS A 220 19.95 4.38 -4.37
N ALA A 221 18.84 5.08 -4.15
CA ALA A 221 17.55 4.77 -4.78
C ALA A 221 17.62 4.61 -6.30
N PRO A 222 18.31 5.48 -7.08
CA PRO A 222 18.35 5.35 -8.53
C PRO A 222 19.07 4.08 -9.04
N SER A 223 19.99 3.51 -8.25
CA SER A 223 20.86 2.39 -8.67
C SER A 223 20.55 1.07 -7.98
N ASP A 224 20.03 1.11 -6.74
CA ASP A 224 20.01 -0.06 -5.85
C ASP A 224 18.61 -0.56 -5.53
N ILE A 225 17.55 0.22 -5.76
CA ILE A 225 16.18 -0.26 -5.58
C ILE A 225 15.94 -1.45 -6.51
N ASN A 226 15.39 -2.53 -5.95
CA ASN A 226 15.14 -3.77 -6.67
C ASN A 226 13.64 -4.11 -6.80
N TYR A 227 12.77 -3.11 -6.66
CA TYR A 227 11.36 -3.20 -7.00
C TYR A 227 10.97 -2.10 -7.98
N ARG A 228 10.01 -2.40 -8.87
CA ARG A 228 9.49 -1.38 -9.78
C ARG A 228 8.74 -0.31 -8.98
N ARG A 229 8.94 0.95 -9.35
CA ARG A 229 8.28 2.11 -8.72
C ARG A 229 7.32 2.77 -9.69
N PHE A 230 6.38 3.52 -9.14
CA PHE A 230 5.64 4.51 -9.90
C PHE A 230 6.55 5.74 -10.08
N PHE A 231 7.04 5.95 -11.31
CA PHE A 231 8.11 6.93 -11.60
C PHE A 231 9.29 6.78 -10.64
N ASP A 232 9.71 7.88 -9.99
CA ASP A 232 10.78 7.90 -9.00
C ASP A 232 10.27 7.96 -7.55
N VAL A 233 8.98 7.65 -7.32
CA VAL A 233 8.39 7.66 -5.99
C VAL A 233 8.73 6.36 -5.28
N ASN A 234 9.64 6.41 -4.30
CA ASN A 234 10.12 5.23 -3.58
C ASN A 234 9.03 4.51 -2.79
N ASP A 235 8.00 5.24 -2.38
CA ASP A 235 6.91 4.77 -1.53
C ASP A 235 5.74 4.17 -2.31
N LEU A 236 5.86 4.04 -3.63
CA LEU A 236 4.85 3.44 -4.50
C LEU A 236 5.46 2.26 -5.26
N ALA A 237 5.24 1.05 -4.75
CA ALA A 237 5.77 -0.17 -5.35
C ALA A 237 4.84 -0.73 -6.43
N GLY A 238 5.41 -1.08 -7.57
CA GLY A 238 4.69 -1.65 -8.70
C GLY A 238 4.14 -3.03 -8.42
N LEU A 239 2.93 -3.28 -8.91
CA LEU A 239 2.24 -4.55 -8.84
C LEU A 239 2.48 -5.41 -10.09
N ARG A 240 2.55 -6.73 -9.91
CA ARG A 240 2.77 -7.70 -11.00
C ARG A 240 1.44 -8.10 -11.66
N MET A 241 0.74 -7.14 -12.28
CA MET A 241 -0.57 -7.36 -12.89
C MET A 241 -0.61 -8.39 -14.02
N ALA A 242 0.54 -8.75 -14.60
CA ALA A 242 0.63 -9.85 -15.57
C ALA A 242 0.46 -11.24 -14.91
N ASP A 243 0.55 -11.34 -13.58
CA ASP A 243 0.23 -12.55 -12.83
C ASP A 243 -1.29 -12.64 -12.61
N PRO A 244 -1.96 -13.68 -13.13
CA PRO A 244 -3.41 -13.83 -13.00
C PRO A 244 -3.93 -13.79 -11.57
N ALA A 245 -3.26 -14.42 -10.63
CA ALA A 245 -3.73 -14.44 -9.25
C ALA A 245 -3.58 -13.06 -8.57
N VAL A 246 -2.56 -12.27 -8.94
CA VAL A 246 -2.42 -10.90 -8.44
C VAL A 246 -3.56 -10.04 -8.95
N PHE A 247 -3.89 -10.15 -10.23
CA PHE A 247 -5.05 -9.46 -10.80
C PHE A 247 -6.33 -9.84 -10.05
N ASP A 248 -6.62 -11.14 -9.92
CA ASP A 248 -7.86 -11.61 -9.28
C ASP A 248 -7.99 -11.12 -7.83
N GLU A 249 -6.92 -11.25 -7.04
CA GLU A 249 -6.91 -10.84 -5.64
C GLU A 249 -7.05 -9.32 -5.46
N THR A 250 -6.43 -8.52 -6.33
CA THR A 250 -6.43 -7.05 -6.20
C THR A 250 -7.65 -6.37 -6.83
N HIS A 251 -8.37 -7.06 -7.71
CA HIS A 251 -9.57 -6.51 -8.36
C HIS A 251 -10.88 -7.04 -7.78
N ALA A 252 -10.82 -8.04 -6.90
CA ALA A 252 -12.01 -8.70 -6.37
C ALA A 252 -13.06 -7.72 -5.83
N LYS A 253 -12.66 -6.72 -5.04
CA LYS A 253 -13.58 -5.73 -4.47
C LYS A 253 -14.19 -4.80 -5.54
N VAL A 254 -13.42 -4.36 -6.50
CA VAL A 254 -13.91 -3.52 -7.59
C VAL A 254 -14.87 -4.30 -8.49
N LEU A 255 -14.55 -5.55 -8.81
CA LEU A 255 -15.40 -6.42 -9.62
C LEU A 255 -16.71 -6.79 -8.89
N GLU A 256 -16.68 -6.94 -7.56
CA GLU A 256 -17.89 -7.06 -6.72
C GLU A 256 -18.79 -5.83 -6.90
N TRP A 257 -18.25 -4.60 -6.79
CA TRP A 257 -19.04 -3.37 -6.98
C TRP A 257 -19.62 -3.25 -8.39
N VAL A 258 -18.88 -3.70 -9.42
CA VAL A 258 -19.40 -3.73 -10.79
C VAL A 258 -20.50 -4.78 -10.93
N SER A 259 -20.32 -5.98 -10.38
CA SER A 259 -21.34 -7.05 -10.42
C SER A 259 -22.62 -6.70 -9.66
N ASP A 260 -22.48 -5.93 -8.59
CA ASP A 260 -23.61 -5.42 -7.78
C ASP A 260 -24.27 -4.17 -8.42
N GLU A 261 -23.87 -3.79 -9.64
CA GLU A 261 -24.36 -2.61 -10.35
C GLU A 261 -24.20 -1.28 -9.59
N ILE A 262 -23.19 -1.20 -8.69
CA ILE A 262 -22.82 0.04 -7.98
C ILE A 262 -21.97 0.92 -8.88
N ILE A 263 -21.09 0.32 -9.68
CA ILE A 263 -20.15 1.00 -10.59
C ILE A 263 -20.51 0.68 -12.03
N ASP A 264 -20.79 1.72 -12.83
CA ASP A 264 -21.16 1.60 -14.25
C ASP A 264 -19.96 1.65 -15.20
N GLY A 265 -18.84 2.16 -14.71
CA GLY A 265 -17.63 2.28 -15.54
C GLY A 265 -16.36 2.41 -14.72
N LEU A 266 -15.23 2.06 -15.34
CA LEU A 266 -13.91 2.16 -14.74
C LEU A 266 -13.02 3.09 -15.54
N ARG A 267 -12.29 3.96 -14.85
CA ARG A 267 -11.12 4.65 -15.38
C ARG A 267 -9.88 4.01 -14.78
N ILE A 268 -8.93 3.64 -15.60
CA ILE A 268 -7.73 2.93 -15.20
C ILE A 268 -6.57 3.93 -15.14
N ASP A 269 -5.99 4.10 -13.96
CA ASP A 269 -4.82 4.95 -13.77
C ASP A 269 -3.56 4.23 -14.26
N HIS A 270 -2.71 4.98 -14.98
CA HIS A 270 -1.36 4.57 -15.38
C HIS A 270 -1.27 3.15 -15.99
N VAL A 271 -2.21 2.82 -16.87
CA VAL A 271 -2.23 1.51 -17.55
C VAL A 271 -0.99 1.27 -18.41
N ASP A 272 -0.41 2.32 -18.98
CA ASP A 272 0.82 2.31 -19.78
C ASP A 272 2.07 1.92 -18.97
N GLY A 273 2.02 2.06 -17.63
CA GLY A 273 3.08 1.59 -16.74
C GLY A 273 3.07 0.09 -16.45
N LEU A 274 2.06 -0.65 -16.93
CA LEU A 274 1.98 -2.09 -16.78
C LEU A 274 2.92 -2.82 -17.76
N ARG A 275 3.34 -4.04 -17.42
CA ARG A 275 4.15 -4.85 -18.31
C ARG A 275 3.43 -5.26 -19.59
N ASP A 276 2.13 -5.53 -19.50
CA ASP A 276 1.25 -5.89 -20.62
C ASP A 276 -0.08 -5.10 -20.51
N PRO A 277 -0.10 -3.85 -20.98
CA PRO A 277 -1.29 -3.00 -20.90
C PRO A 277 -2.49 -3.58 -21.65
N LEU A 278 -2.25 -4.13 -22.85
CA LEU A 278 -3.31 -4.69 -23.68
C LEU A 278 -3.92 -5.94 -23.06
N GLY A 279 -3.09 -6.89 -22.61
CA GLY A 279 -3.55 -8.11 -21.93
C GLY A 279 -4.33 -7.78 -20.68
N TYR A 280 -3.91 -6.77 -19.90
CA TYR A 280 -4.63 -6.29 -18.74
C TYR A 280 -6.04 -5.76 -19.11
N LEU A 281 -6.15 -4.90 -20.12
CA LEU A 281 -7.44 -4.32 -20.54
C LEU A 281 -8.38 -5.39 -21.11
N VAL A 282 -7.87 -6.34 -21.88
CA VAL A 282 -8.64 -7.46 -22.42
C VAL A 282 -9.20 -8.32 -21.28
N ARG A 283 -8.36 -8.63 -20.28
CA ARG A 283 -8.77 -9.39 -19.11
C ARG A 283 -9.82 -8.66 -18.28
N LEU A 284 -9.55 -7.39 -17.92
CA LEU A 284 -10.49 -6.58 -17.16
C LEU A 284 -11.86 -6.50 -17.83
N ARG A 285 -11.88 -6.28 -19.15
CA ARG A 285 -13.12 -6.27 -19.92
C ARG A 285 -13.86 -7.61 -19.85
N ALA A 286 -13.15 -8.73 -19.93
CA ALA A 286 -13.76 -10.05 -19.86
C ALA A 286 -14.36 -10.33 -18.47
N GLU A 287 -13.73 -9.87 -17.40
CA GLU A 287 -14.25 -10.04 -16.03
C GLU A 287 -15.47 -9.14 -15.78
N VAL A 288 -15.46 -7.89 -16.25
CA VAL A 288 -16.60 -6.96 -16.13
C VAL A 288 -17.83 -7.42 -16.94
N GLN A 289 -17.66 -8.26 -17.96
CA GLN A 289 -18.75 -8.77 -18.79
C GLN A 289 -19.33 -10.11 -18.31
N ARG A 290 -18.79 -10.69 -17.25
CA ARG A 290 -19.31 -11.94 -16.64
C ARG A 290 -20.46 -11.69 -15.71
#